data_0c856000bd1448923b425c89ae8eaee2
#
_entry.id   0c856000bd1448923b425c89ae8eaee2
#
_cell.length_a   1.000
_cell.length_b   1.000
_cell.length_c   1.000
_cell.angle_alpha   90.00
_cell.angle_beta   90.00
_cell.angle_gamma   90.00
#
_symmetry.space_group_name_H-M   'P 1'
#
loop_
_entity.id
_entity.type
_entity.pdbx_description
1 polymer ?
#
loop_
_entity_poly.entity_id
_entity_poly.type
_entity_poly.pdbx_seq_one_letter_code
_entity_poly.pdbx_strand_id
1 'polypeptide(L)'
;MIYAAPGAVGAPVAFKSRYDNFIGGQFVAPLDGQYFDVITPISGKVYTQAARSTEADINLALDAAHAAKDAWGATAPAERAGVLLKIADRLEQNLEKLAYAETVDNGKPIRETLNADIP
;
A
#
# COMPACT_ATOMS: atom_id res chain seq x y z
N MET A 1 5.49 -22.23 -9.76
CA MET A 1 5.42 -22.01 -8.29
C MET A 1 3.96 -21.73 -7.94
N ILE A 2 3.42 -22.39 -6.93
CA ILE A 2 2.03 -22.22 -6.46
C ILE A 2 2.12 -21.51 -5.11
N TYR A 3 1.48 -20.35 -5.02
CA TYR A 3 1.38 -19.58 -3.79
C TYR A 3 0.13 -19.97 -3.01
N ALA A 4 0.25 -20.01 -1.68
CA ALA A 4 -0.90 -20.21 -0.79
C ALA A 4 -1.86 -19.02 -0.87
N ALA A 5 -3.15 -19.28 -0.70
CA ALA A 5 -4.17 -18.23 -0.67
C ALA A 5 -3.97 -17.28 0.52
N PRO A 6 -4.48 -16.05 0.45
CA PRO A 6 -4.47 -15.13 1.59
C PRO A 6 -5.05 -15.77 2.86
N GLY A 7 -4.32 -15.63 3.97
CA GLY A 7 -4.70 -16.22 5.27
C GLY A 7 -4.37 -17.70 5.44
N ALA A 8 -3.93 -18.40 4.41
CA ALA A 8 -3.49 -19.79 4.53
C ALA A 8 -2.03 -19.88 5.02
N VAL A 9 -1.69 -21.01 5.62
CA VAL A 9 -0.31 -21.31 6.04
C VAL A 9 0.61 -21.29 4.82
N GLY A 10 1.72 -20.56 4.91
CA GLY A 10 2.69 -20.39 3.83
C GLY A 10 2.37 -19.26 2.85
N ALA A 11 1.33 -18.47 3.09
CA ALA A 11 1.12 -17.23 2.30
C ALA A 11 2.28 -16.24 2.53
N PRO A 12 2.84 -15.62 1.47
CA PRO A 12 3.97 -14.68 1.59
C PRO A 12 3.64 -13.43 2.40
N VAL A 13 2.35 -13.04 2.45
CA VAL A 13 1.86 -11.85 3.14
C VAL A 13 0.73 -12.22 4.10
N ALA A 14 0.86 -11.78 5.35
CA ALA A 14 -0.23 -11.77 6.31
C ALA A 14 -0.94 -10.40 6.21
N PHE A 15 -2.06 -10.35 5.51
CA PHE A 15 -2.86 -9.13 5.44
C PHE A 15 -3.50 -8.83 6.79
N LYS A 16 -3.54 -7.55 7.15
CA LYS A 16 -4.32 -7.08 8.31
C LYS A 16 -5.82 -7.26 8.02
N SER A 17 -6.62 -7.35 9.07
CA SER A 17 -8.08 -7.36 8.92
C SER A 17 -8.62 -6.09 8.28
N ARG A 18 -7.94 -4.95 8.48
CA ARG A 18 -8.24 -3.67 7.84
C ARG A 18 -7.03 -2.75 7.78
N TYR A 19 -7.08 -1.80 6.87
CA TYR A 19 -6.07 -0.76 6.69
C TYR A 19 -6.69 0.62 6.84
N ASP A 20 -6.05 1.44 7.67
CA ASP A 20 -6.37 2.84 7.92
C ASP A 20 -5.69 3.75 6.90
N ASN A 21 -6.07 5.03 6.88
CA ASN A 21 -5.35 6.07 6.17
C ASN A 21 -3.96 6.27 6.76
N PHE A 22 -3.00 6.70 5.94
CA PHE A 22 -1.68 7.12 6.43
C PHE A 22 -1.52 8.61 6.18
N ILE A 23 -1.61 9.41 7.25
CA ILE A 23 -1.63 10.88 7.18
C ILE A 23 -0.68 11.44 8.24
N GLY A 24 0.17 12.41 7.85
CA GLY A 24 1.08 13.06 8.77
C GLY A 24 2.08 12.12 9.45
N GLY A 25 2.46 11.02 8.78
CA GLY A 25 3.39 10.03 9.31
C GLY A 25 2.76 8.97 10.23
N GLN A 26 1.44 8.92 10.33
CA GLN A 26 0.71 8.00 11.21
C GLN A 26 -0.46 7.32 10.49
N PHE A 27 -0.80 6.10 10.96
CA PHE A 27 -2.05 5.45 10.57
C PHE A 27 -3.20 6.02 11.38
N VAL A 28 -4.22 6.53 10.67
CA VAL A 28 -5.41 7.14 11.28
C VAL A 28 -6.68 6.53 10.69
N ALA A 29 -7.61 6.15 11.56
CA ALA A 29 -8.91 5.67 11.12
C ALA A 29 -9.65 6.76 10.32
N PRO A 30 -10.52 6.38 9.36
CA PRO A 30 -11.37 7.35 8.68
C PRO A 30 -12.28 8.03 9.70
N LEU A 31 -12.51 9.34 9.55
CA LEU A 31 -13.26 10.16 10.53
C LEU A 31 -14.65 9.62 10.82
N ASP A 32 -15.33 9.12 9.80
CA ASP A 32 -16.66 8.51 9.95
C ASP A 32 -16.61 7.05 10.39
N GLY A 33 -15.43 6.49 10.64
CA GLY A 33 -15.25 5.11 11.08
C GLY A 33 -15.71 4.07 10.06
N GLN A 34 -15.87 4.43 8.78
CA GLN A 34 -16.37 3.55 7.75
C GLN A 34 -15.25 2.86 7.00
N TYR A 35 -15.47 1.59 6.67
CA TYR A 35 -14.57 0.76 5.87
C TYR A 35 -15.35 0.04 4.78
N PHE A 36 -14.68 -0.43 3.75
CA PHE A 36 -15.27 -1.28 2.72
C PHE A 36 -14.45 -2.55 2.54
N ASP A 37 -15.13 -3.62 2.16
CA ASP A 37 -14.51 -4.91 1.91
C ASP A 37 -13.68 -4.86 0.62
N VAL A 38 -12.46 -5.38 0.69
CA VAL A 38 -11.60 -5.59 -0.47
C VAL A 38 -11.66 -7.06 -0.84
N ILE A 39 -12.16 -7.32 -2.04
CA ILE A 39 -12.43 -8.65 -2.56
C ILE A 39 -11.37 -9.02 -3.58
N THR A 40 -10.68 -10.15 -3.36
CA THR A 40 -9.76 -10.66 -4.39
C THR A 40 -10.53 -11.27 -5.55
N PRO A 41 -10.25 -10.87 -6.81
CA PRO A 41 -10.90 -11.46 -7.98
C PRO A 41 -10.51 -12.92 -8.22
N ILE A 42 -9.44 -13.39 -7.60
CA ILE A 42 -8.98 -14.80 -7.72
C ILE A 42 -9.99 -15.78 -7.14
N SER A 43 -10.60 -15.44 -6.00
CA SER A 43 -11.52 -16.34 -5.29
C SER A 43 -12.91 -15.75 -5.04
N GLY A 44 -13.11 -14.46 -5.31
CA GLY A 44 -14.35 -13.74 -4.98
C GLY A 44 -14.55 -13.55 -3.47
N LYS A 45 -13.52 -13.73 -2.64
CA LYS A 45 -13.61 -13.61 -1.17
C LYS A 45 -12.98 -12.32 -0.68
N VAL A 46 -13.55 -11.79 0.39
CA VAL A 46 -12.96 -10.67 1.15
C VAL A 46 -11.65 -11.16 1.79
N TYR A 47 -10.58 -10.40 1.64
CA TYR A 47 -9.30 -10.70 2.28
C TYR A 47 -8.81 -9.60 3.22
N THR A 48 -9.36 -8.39 3.11
CA THR A 48 -9.10 -7.27 4.02
C THR A 48 -10.21 -6.21 3.88
N GLN A 49 -10.09 -5.15 4.67
CA GLN A 49 -10.91 -3.94 4.52
C GLN A 49 -10.01 -2.71 4.34
N ALA A 50 -10.48 -1.70 3.64
CA ALA A 50 -9.82 -0.41 3.46
C ALA A 50 -10.71 0.73 3.98
N ALA A 51 -10.07 1.81 4.42
CA ALA A 51 -10.76 3.00 4.90
C ALA A 51 -11.66 3.60 3.81
N ARG A 52 -12.94 3.83 4.13
CA ARG A 52 -13.84 4.62 3.29
C ARG A 52 -13.74 6.07 3.73
N SER A 53 -12.81 6.79 3.10
CA SER A 53 -12.55 8.19 3.42
C SER A 53 -13.59 9.12 2.83
N THR A 54 -13.83 10.24 3.53
CA THR A 54 -14.70 11.32 3.10
C THR A 54 -13.86 12.56 2.70
N GLU A 55 -14.52 13.61 2.26
CA GLU A 55 -13.88 14.90 1.97
C GLU A 55 -13.07 15.43 3.17
N ALA A 56 -13.57 15.22 4.39
CA ALA A 56 -12.89 15.66 5.61
C ALA A 56 -11.54 14.92 5.80
N ASP A 57 -11.48 13.61 5.53
CA ASP A 57 -10.23 12.84 5.57
C ASP A 57 -9.23 13.33 4.51
N ILE A 58 -9.74 13.62 3.30
CA ILE A 58 -8.90 14.14 2.20
C ILE A 58 -8.34 15.51 2.57
N ASN A 59 -9.13 16.39 3.17
CA ASN A 59 -8.66 17.70 3.62
C ASN A 59 -7.56 17.57 4.68
N LEU A 60 -7.68 16.65 5.65
CA LEU A 60 -6.60 16.37 6.60
C LEU A 60 -5.31 15.91 5.92
N ALA A 61 -5.43 15.06 4.90
CA ALA A 61 -4.26 14.60 4.15
C ALA A 61 -3.60 15.74 3.36
N LEU A 62 -4.40 16.60 2.73
CA LEU A 62 -3.93 17.79 2.01
C LEU A 62 -3.25 18.79 2.96
N ASP A 63 -3.82 19.04 4.13
CA ASP A 63 -3.25 19.93 5.14
C ASP A 63 -1.89 19.42 5.62
N ALA A 64 -1.77 18.10 5.89
CA ALA A 64 -0.50 17.47 6.25
C ALA A 64 0.54 17.58 5.14
N ALA A 65 0.14 17.38 3.88
CA ALA A 65 1.02 17.53 2.73
C ALA A 65 1.48 18.98 2.53
N HIS A 66 0.58 19.95 2.67
CA HIS A 66 0.91 21.38 2.58
C HIS A 66 1.82 21.84 3.72
N ALA A 67 1.63 21.32 4.93
CA ALA A 67 2.51 21.62 6.06
C ALA A 67 3.96 21.13 5.83
N ALA A 68 4.14 20.01 5.11
CA ALA A 68 5.45 19.47 4.78
C ALA A 68 6.12 20.12 3.56
N LYS A 69 5.35 20.80 2.70
CA LYS A 69 5.76 21.28 1.38
C LYS A 69 7.02 22.13 1.39
N ASP A 70 7.07 23.14 2.26
CA ASP A 70 8.15 24.12 2.22
C ASP A 70 9.48 23.52 2.71
N ALA A 71 9.46 22.76 3.80
CA ALA A 71 10.63 22.06 4.30
C ALA A 71 11.15 21.03 3.28
N TRP A 72 10.27 20.24 2.69
CA TRP A 72 10.63 19.29 1.65
C TRP A 72 11.15 19.98 0.38
N GLY A 73 10.52 21.09 -0.03
CA GLY A 73 10.94 21.88 -1.18
C GLY A 73 12.33 22.51 -1.00
N ALA A 74 12.69 22.89 0.24
CA ALA A 74 13.99 23.44 0.59
C ALA A 74 15.09 22.37 0.72
N THR A 75 14.73 21.07 0.80
CA THR A 75 15.70 19.96 0.87
C THR A 75 16.50 19.87 -0.44
N ALA A 76 17.81 19.63 -0.33
CA ALA A 76 18.68 19.52 -1.49
C ALA A 76 18.20 18.44 -2.48
N PRO A 77 18.28 18.65 -3.81
CA PRO A 77 17.84 17.69 -4.80
C PRO A 77 18.50 16.30 -4.62
N ALA A 78 19.78 16.26 -4.24
CA ALA A 78 20.49 14.99 -3.99
C ALA A 78 19.91 14.21 -2.81
N GLU A 79 19.49 14.89 -1.75
CA GLU A 79 18.85 14.24 -0.60
C GLU A 79 17.47 13.68 -0.97
N ARG A 80 16.67 14.44 -1.73
CA ARG A 80 15.38 13.98 -2.25
C ARG A 80 15.54 12.76 -3.15
N ALA A 81 16.53 12.79 -4.08
CA ALA A 81 16.88 11.65 -4.91
C ALA A 81 17.30 10.44 -4.07
N GLY A 82 18.12 10.66 -3.02
CA GLY A 82 18.51 9.61 -2.08
C GLY A 82 17.35 8.92 -1.37
N VAL A 83 16.28 9.65 -1.05
CA VAL A 83 15.05 9.06 -0.49
C VAL A 83 14.38 8.14 -1.51
N LEU A 84 14.25 8.57 -2.76
CA LEU A 84 13.64 7.74 -3.83
C LEU A 84 14.45 6.47 -4.09
N LEU A 85 15.78 6.55 -4.11
CA LEU A 85 16.65 5.37 -4.26
C LEU A 85 16.46 4.38 -3.09
N LYS A 86 16.36 4.88 -1.85
CA LYS A 86 16.05 4.02 -0.69
C LYS A 86 14.67 3.36 -0.78
N ILE A 87 13.70 4.03 -1.38
CA ILE A 87 12.38 3.44 -1.65
C ILE A 87 12.54 2.31 -2.66
N ALA A 88 13.26 2.53 -3.77
CA ALA A 88 13.53 1.50 -4.78
C ALA A 88 14.23 0.27 -4.17
N ASP A 89 15.27 0.48 -3.35
CA ASP A 89 15.94 -0.61 -2.63
C ASP A 89 14.97 -1.42 -1.74
N ARG A 90 14.03 -0.73 -1.08
CA ARG A 90 13.02 -1.39 -0.24
C ARG A 90 11.99 -2.17 -1.06
N LEU A 91 11.59 -1.66 -2.22
CA LEU A 91 10.72 -2.38 -3.14
C LEU A 91 11.39 -3.67 -3.62
N GLU A 92 12.65 -3.59 -4.07
CA GLU A 92 13.43 -4.75 -4.51
C GLU A 92 13.58 -5.80 -3.41
N GLN A 93 13.92 -5.40 -2.18
CA GLN A 93 14.04 -6.31 -1.02
C GLN A 93 12.72 -7.01 -0.67
N ASN A 94 11.58 -6.47 -1.07
CA ASN A 94 10.25 -7.01 -0.79
C ASN A 94 9.50 -7.42 -2.06
N LEU A 95 10.20 -7.60 -3.18
CA LEU A 95 9.64 -7.87 -4.50
C LEU A 95 8.57 -8.97 -4.48
N GLU A 96 8.87 -10.13 -3.91
CA GLU A 96 7.94 -11.26 -3.87
C GLU A 96 6.66 -10.95 -3.08
N LYS A 97 6.78 -10.25 -1.95
CA LYS A 97 5.64 -9.86 -1.13
C LYS A 97 4.74 -8.86 -1.85
N LEU A 98 5.36 -7.89 -2.53
CA LEU A 98 4.64 -6.86 -3.28
C LEU A 98 3.93 -7.47 -4.49
N ALA A 99 4.63 -8.30 -5.25
CA ALA A 99 4.06 -9.01 -6.39
C ALA A 99 2.88 -9.91 -5.98
N TYR A 100 3.02 -10.60 -4.85
CA TYR A 100 1.92 -11.41 -4.30
C TYR A 100 0.72 -10.52 -3.92
N ALA A 101 0.96 -9.41 -3.21
CA ALA A 101 -0.11 -8.49 -2.83
C ALA A 101 -0.83 -7.90 -4.05
N GLU A 102 -0.08 -7.47 -5.05
CA GLU A 102 -0.60 -6.98 -6.33
C GLU A 102 -1.48 -8.03 -7.03
N THR A 103 -1.00 -9.27 -7.11
CA THR A 103 -1.76 -10.38 -7.70
C THR A 103 -3.05 -10.66 -6.92
N VAL A 104 -3.00 -10.65 -5.60
CA VAL A 104 -4.19 -10.86 -4.75
C VAL A 104 -5.22 -9.77 -4.97
N ASP A 105 -4.79 -8.52 -5.11
CA ASP A 105 -5.68 -7.36 -5.22
C ASP A 105 -6.36 -7.27 -6.60
N ASN A 106 -5.60 -7.41 -7.68
CA ASN A 106 -6.11 -7.16 -9.04
C ASN A 106 -6.31 -8.43 -9.89
N GLY A 107 -5.84 -9.59 -9.42
CA GLY A 107 -5.96 -10.87 -10.14
C GLY A 107 -4.95 -11.08 -11.26
N LYS A 108 -3.97 -10.20 -11.43
CA LYS A 108 -2.93 -10.35 -12.46
C LYS A 108 -2.06 -11.57 -12.18
N PRO A 109 -1.62 -12.32 -13.21
CA PRO A 109 -0.76 -13.48 -12.99
C PRO A 109 0.53 -13.11 -12.25
N ILE A 110 0.90 -13.88 -11.25
CA ILE A 110 2.10 -13.65 -10.42
C ILE A 110 3.39 -13.56 -11.26
N ARG A 111 3.44 -14.23 -12.40
CA ARG A 111 4.56 -14.13 -13.33
C ARG A 111 4.75 -12.70 -13.84
N GLU A 112 3.65 -12.00 -14.12
CA GLU A 112 3.70 -10.62 -14.63
C GLU A 112 4.06 -9.65 -13.51
N THR A 113 3.46 -9.80 -12.33
CA THR A 113 3.75 -8.93 -11.19
C THR A 113 5.19 -9.06 -10.69
N LEU A 114 5.78 -10.27 -10.73
CA LEU A 114 7.17 -10.52 -10.34
C LEU A 114 8.21 -10.01 -11.35
N ASN A 115 7.89 -10.01 -12.66
CA ASN A 115 8.89 -9.78 -13.69
C ASN A 115 8.69 -8.49 -14.49
N ALA A 116 7.55 -7.84 -14.35
CA ALA A 116 7.22 -6.65 -15.13
C ALA A 116 6.64 -5.48 -14.30
N ASP A 117 5.75 -5.75 -13.34
CA ASP A 117 5.01 -4.67 -12.69
C ASP A 117 5.79 -4.07 -11.50
N ILE A 118 6.40 -4.92 -10.66
CA ILE A 118 7.11 -4.45 -9.47
C ILE A 118 8.58 -4.09 -9.76
N PRO A 119 9.35 -4.81 -10.61
CA PRO A 119 10.72 -4.42 -10.97
C PRO A 119 10.82 -3.05 -11.73
#